data_402d296fa0cfcd69ee3db2b13f86ee9e
#
_entry.id   402d296fa0cfcd69ee3db2b13f86ee9e
#
_cell.length_a   1.000
_cell.length_b   1.000
_cell.length_c   1.000
_cell.angle_alpha   90.00
_cell.angle_beta   90.00
_cell.angle_gamma   90.00
#
_symmetry.space_group_name_H-M   'P 1'
#
loop_
_entity.id
_entity.type
_entity.pdbx_description
1 polymer ?
#
loop_
_entity_poly.entity_id
_entity_poly.type
_entity_poly.pdbx_seq_one_letter_code
_entity_poly.pdbx_strand_id
1 'polypeptide(L)'
;MNLSRVRTKPAPADLLVAAAIVALAVLCGLRLWLPQGQTDGPLTAVVTIDGREADRFPVSQGQPFEPRTYTNNGYTLTVVPAGDDPLLSAPDGLCVSESDCPNQDCVRSGVISKSGQSIVCLPARIAIELRGGSGGVDVILG
;
A
#
# COMPACT_ATOMS: atom_id res chain seq x y z
N MET A 1 -49.29 -8.48 34.39
CA MET A 1 -49.19 -8.62 32.93
C MET A 1 -48.34 -9.84 32.65
N ASN A 2 -48.98 -10.99 32.34
CA ASN A 2 -48.35 -12.29 32.15
C ASN A 2 -47.77 -12.37 30.72
N LEU A 3 -46.46 -12.23 30.60
CA LEU A 3 -45.75 -12.50 29.34
C LEU A 3 -45.56 -14.02 29.22
N SER A 4 -46.56 -14.68 28.65
CA SER A 4 -46.50 -16.07 28.25
C SER A 4 -45.38 -16.23 27.23
N ARG A 5 -44.24 -16.80 27.64
CA ARG A 5 -43.19 -17.26 26.71
C ARG A 5 -43.79 -18.33 25.78
N VAL A 6 -44.13 -17.92 24.60
CA VAL A 6 -44.47 -18.86 23.51
C VAL A 6 -43.14 -19.56 23.14
N ARG A 7 -42.94 -20.74 23.71
CA ARG A 7 -41.88 -21.66 23.35
C ARG A 7 -42.28 -22.40 22.09
N THR A 8 -42.22 -21.76 20.95
CA THR A 8 -42.34 -22.41 19.67
C THR A 8 -41.12 -23.29 19.45
N LYS A 9 -41.30 -24.58 19.29
CA LYS A 9 -40.23 -25.49 18.85
C LYS A 9 -39.82 -25.03 17.45
N PRO A 10 -38.51 -24.79 17.23
CA PRO A 10 -38.06 -24.36 15.91
C PRO A 10 -38.43 -25.44 14.87
N ALA A 11 -39.10 -25.06 13.82
CA ALA A 11 -39.38 -25.95 12.70
C ALA A 11 -38.05 -26.29 11.99
N PRO A 12 -37.89 -27.47 11.41
CA PRO A 12 -36.64 -27.82 10.70
C PRO A 12 -36.29 -26.82 9.61
N ALA A 13 -37.26 -26.13 9.04
CA ALA A 13 -37.08 -25.05 8.08
C ALA A 13 -36.39 -23.82 8.70
N ASP A 14 -36.68 -23.48 9.96
CA ASP A 14 -36.04 -22.35 10.70
C ASP A 14 -34.55 -22.62 10.93
N LEU A 15 -34.20 -23.87 11.22
CA LEU A 15 -32.80 -24.30 11.38
C LEU A 15 -32.04 -24.20 10.08
N LEU A 16 -32.62 -24.51 8.94
CA LEU A 16 -32.00 -24.39 7.61
C LEU A 16 -31.74 -22.91 7.25
N VAL A 17 -32.72 -22.04 7.53
CA VAL A 17 -32.56 -20.60 7.28
C VAL A 17 -31.47 -20.01 8.18
N ALA A 18 -31.46 -20.35 9.47
CA ALA A 18 -30.42 -19.89 10.39
C ALA A 18 -29.02 -20.39 9.97
N ALA A 19 -28.89 -21.65 9.57
CA ALA A 19 -27.64 -22.22 9.07
C ALA A 19 -27.17 -21.53 7.79
N ALA A 20 -28.07 -21.19 6.87
CA ALA A 20 -27.75 -20.45 5.65
C ALA A 20 -27.23 -19.03 5.94
N ILE A 21 -27.86 -18.32 6.89
CA ILE A 21 -27.43 -16.97 7.30
C ILE A 21 -26.04 -17.03 7.95
N VAL A 22 -25.80 -18.00 8.83
CA VAL A 22 -24.48 -18.16 9.48
C VAL A 22 -23.42 -18.52 8.45
N ALA A 23 -23.71 -19.43 7.52
CA ALA A 23 -22.78 -19.79 6.43
C ALA A 23 -22.45 -18.58 5.55
N LEU A 24 -23.43 -17.75 5.21
CA LEU A 24 -23.23 -16.54 4.42
C LEU A 24 -22.38 -15.52 5.19
N ALA A 25 -22.64 -15.33 6.49
CA ALA A 25 -21.87 -14.42 7.34
C ALA A 25 -20.40 -14.86 7.48
N VAL A 26 -20.18 -16.18 7.65
CA VAL A 26 -18.83 -16.75 7.72
C VAL A 26 -18.11 -16.59 6.38
N LEU A 27 -18.77 -16.88 5.25
CA LEU A 27 -18.17 -16.69 3.92
C LEU A 27 -17.81 -15.23 3.65
N CYS A 28 -18.70 -14.30 4.05
CA CYS A 28 -18.43 -12.86 3.91
C CYS A 28 -17.29 -12.41 4.82
N GLY A 29 -17.25 -12.88 6.06
CA GLY A 29 -16.18 -12.61 7.01
C GLY A 29 -14.83 -13.16 6.55
N LEU A 30 -14.80 -14.40 6.03
CA LEU A 30 -13.58 -14.97 5.46
C LEU A 30 -13.07 -14.17 4.26
N ARG A 31 -13.96 -13.66 3.41
CA ARG A 31 -13.58 -12.82 2.26
C ARG A 31 -12.96 -11.49 2.68
N LEU A 32 -13.44 -10.91 3.78
CA LEU A 32 -12.89 -9.67 4.32
C LEU A 32 -11.59 -9.88 5.11
N TRP A 33 -11.39 -11.08 5.67
CA TRP A 33 -10.24 -11.42 6.51
C TRP A 33 -9.10 -12.09 5.76
N LEU A 34 -9.38 -12.73 4.61
CA LEU A 34 -8.30 -13.18 3.74
C LEU A 34 -7.57 -11.95 3.21
N PRO A 35 -6.25 -11.83 3.45
CA PRO A 35 -5.46 -10.79 2.83
C PRO A 35 -5.69 -10.92 1.33
N GLN A 36 -6.30 -9.90 0.74
CA GLN A 36 -6.43 -9.84 -0.72
C GLN A 36 -5.03 -9.85 -1.27
N GLY A 37 -4.68 -10.93 -1.96
CA GLY A 37 -3.34 -11.21 -2.41
C GLY A 37 -2.72 -9.97 -3.02
N GLN A 38 -1.66 -9.51 -2.39
CA GLN A 38 -0.73 -8.62 -3.03
C GLN A 38 -0.25 -9.39 -4.26
N THR A 39 -0.69 -8.94 -5.42
CA THR A 39 -0.18 -9.48 -6.67
C THR A 39 1.31 -9.21 -6.68
N ASP A 40 2.11 -10.27 -6.55
CA ASP A 40 3.57 -10.27 -6.66
C ASP A 40 3.99 -9.97 -8.12
N GLY A 41 3.51 -8.86 -8.64
CA GLY A 41 4.02 -8.29 -9.88
C GLY A 41 5.24 -7.42 -9.56
N PRO A 42 6.08 -7.14 -10.54
CA PRO A 42 7.22 -6.24 -10.35
C PRO A 42 6.70 -4.88 -9.82
N LEU A 43 7.28 -4.44 -8.71
CA LEU A 43 6.98 -3.13 -8.15
C LEU A 43 7.50 -2.05 -9.09
N THR A 44 6.76 -0.99 -9.24
CA THR A 44 7.14 0.19 -10.01
C THR A 44 7.08 1.41 -9.11
N ALA A 45 8.17 2.15 -9.04
CA ALA A 45 8.18 3.45 -8.38
C ALA A 45 7.64 4.50 -9.36
N VAL A 46 6.69 5.26 -8.91
CA VAL A 46 6.13 6.42 -9.62
C VAL A 46 6.49 7.66 -8.84
N VAL A 47 7.25 8.54 -9.46
CA VAL A 47 7.67 9.82 -8.88
C VAL A 47 6.78 10.92 -9.43
N THR A 48 6.12 11.64 -8.54
CA THR A 48 5.28 12.79 -8.88
C THR A 48 5.91 14.08 -8.35
N ILE A 49 5.97 15.09 -9.19
CA ILE A 49 6.43 16.44 -8.86
C ILE A 49 5.29 17.41 -9.15
N ASP A 50 4.90 18.21 -8.17
CA ASP A 50 3.75 19.13 -8.26
C ASP A 50 2.47 18.43 -8.74
N GLY A 51 2.26 17.17 -8.32
CA GLY A 51 1.09 16.37 -8.69
C GLY A 51 1.10 15.81 -10.11
N ARG A 52 2.20 15.96 -10.85
CA ARG A 52 2.38 15.38 -12.19
C ARG A 52 3.43 14.28 -12.14
N GLU A 53 3.17 13.19 -12.82
CA GLU A 53 4.16 12.11 -12.97
C GLU A 53 5.38 12.66 -13.72
N ALA A 54 6.54 12.59 -13.05
CA ALA A 54 7.81 13.05 -13.57
C ALA A 54 8.71 11.90 -14.00
N ASP A 55 8.64 10.77 -13.28
CA ASP A 55 9.46 9.61 -13.56
C ASP A 55 8.76 8.32 -13.14
N ARG A 56 9.14 7.22 -13.79
CA ARG A 56 8.64 5.87 -13.49
C ARG A 56 9.74 4.85 -13.75
N PHE A 57 10.04 4.02 -12.76
CA PHE A 57 11.06 2.98 -12.91
C PHE A 57 10.68 1.71 -12.13
N PRO A 58 11.09 0.54 -12.64
CA PRO A 58 10.85 -0.73 -11.95
C PRO A 58 11.73 -0.83 -10.70
N VAL A 59 11.13 -1.32 -9.62
CA VAL A 59 11.82 -1.70 -8.38
C VAL A 59 11.72 -3.22 -8.30
N SER A 60 12.70 -3.91 -8.85
CA SER A 60 12.72 -5.38 -8.88
C SER A 60 13.44 -5.91 -7.66
N GLN A 61 12.92 -6.99 -7.11
CA GLN A 61 13.56 -7.73 -6.04
C GLN A 61 14.96 -8.19 -6.49
N GLY A 62 15.98 -7.81 -5.74
CA GLY A 62 17.36 -8.24 -6.01
C GLY A 62 18.06 -7.55 -7.20
N GLN A 63 17.44 -6.58 -7.84
CA GLN A 63 18.12 -5.73 -8.84
C GLN A 63 18.21 -4.29 -8.34
N PRO A 64 19.42 -3.82 -7.98
CA PRO A 64 19.62 -2.43 -7.63
C PRO A 64 19.37 -1.55 -8.86
N PHE A 65 18.63 -0.45 -8.68
CA PHE A 65 18.56 0.63 -9.65
C PHE A 65 19.60 1.70 -9.30
N GLU A 66 20.00 2.47 -10.28
CA GLU A 66 20.93 3.57 -10.02
C GLU A 66 20.27 4.66 -9.16
N PRO A 67 20.99 5.28 -8.20
CA PRO A 67 20.51 6.40 -7.41
C PRO A 67 19.93 7.50 -8.29
N ARG A 68 18.75 8.00 -7.92
CA ARG A 68 18.04 9.04 -8.68
C ARG A 68 17.85 10.28 -7.82
N THR A 69 18.25 11.41 -8.37
CA THR A 69 18.14 12.70 -7.69
C THR A 69 17.07 13.54 -8.33
N TYR A 70 16.19 14.08 -7.53
CA TYR A 70 15.07 14.94 -7.96
C TYR A 70 15.17 16.27 -7.24
N THR A 71 14.98 17.35 -8.00
CA THR A 71 15.01 18.72 -7.46
C THR A 71 13.72 19.43 -7.84
N ASN A 72 13.07 20.04 -6.87
CA ASN A 72 11.91 20.89 -7.09
C ASN A 72 11.75 21.91 -5.95
N ASN A 73 11.23 23.07 -6.26
CA ASN A 73 10.98 24.15 -5.31
C ASN A 73 12.19 24.52 -4.45
N GLY A 74 13.42 24.39 -5.02
CA GLY A 74 14.67 24.71 -4.32
C GLY A 74 15.17 23.64 -3.37
N TYR A 75 14.52 22.47 -3.32
CA TYR A 75 14.92 21.32 -2.51
C TYR A 75 15.27 20.12 -3.38
N THR A 76 16.28 19.40 -2.93
CA THR A 76 16.79 18.20 -3.60
C THR A 76 16.59 16.98 -2.71
N LEU A 77 16.28 15.84 -3.30
CA LEU A 77 16.26 14.55 -2.61
C LEU A 77 16.83 13.45 -3.51
N THR A 78 17.52 12.50 -2.87
CA THR A 78 18.14 11.36 -3.56
C THR A 78 17.46 10.07 -3.13
N VAL A 79 16.96 9.33 -4.12
CA VAL A 79 16.30 8.03 -3.96
C VAL A 79 17.29 6.94 -4.28
N VAL A 80 17.43 5.97 -3.39
CA VAL A 80 18.34 4.83 -3.54
C VAL A 80 17.62 3.51 -3.33
N PRO A 81 18.12 2.40 -3.90
CA PRO A 81 17.65 1.07 -3.54
C PRO A 81 17.95 0.77 -2.07
N ALA A 82 17.00 0.15 -1.38
CA ALA A 82 17.14 -0.14 0.06
C ALA A 82 18.28 -1.12 0.38
N GLY A 83 18.69 -1.94 -0.57
CA GLY A 83 19.79 -2.89 -0.40
C GLY A 83 21.18 -2.28 -0.32
N ASP A 84 21.33 -1.01 -0.70
CA ASP A 84 22.62 -0.30 -0.69
C ASP A 84 22.93 0.35 0.67
N ASP A 85 21.96 0.39 1.58
CA ASP A 85 22.18 0.91 2.93
C ASP A 85 22.46 -0.25 3.91
N PRO A 86 23.68 -0.37 4.46
CA PRO A 86 24.03 -1.45 5.39
C PRO A 86 23.23 -1.43 6.69
N LEU A 87 22.56 -0.33 7.01
CA LEU A 87 21.74 -0.18 8.21
C LEU A 87 20.28 -0.58 7.97
N LEU A 88 19.84 -0.64 6.71
CA LEU A 88 18.49 -0.96 6.31
C LEU A 88 18.46 -2.35 5.66
N SER A 89 18.35 -3.37 6.47
CA SER A 89 18.33 -4.80 6.05
C SER A 89 17.05 -5.20 5.28
N ALA A 90 16.56 -4.36 4.38
CA ALA A 90 15.44 -4.70 3.50
C ALA A 90 15.97 -4.91 2.08
N PRO A 91 16.09 -6.16 1.61
CA PRO A 91 16.66 -6.45 0.29
C PRO A 91 15.82 -5.91 -0.87
N ASP A 92 14.59 -5.53 -0.58
CA ASP A 92 13.60 -5.15 -1.58
C ASP A 92 12.97 -3.82 -1.21
N GLY A 93 13.10 -2.82 -2.05
CA GLY A 93 12.46 -1.54 -1.84
C GLY A 93 13.35 -0.35 -2.20
N LEU A 94 12.88 0.83 -1.80
CA LEU A 94 13.61 2.08 -1.95
C LEU A 94 13.47 2.95 -0.71
N CYS A 95 14.42 3.86 -0.53
CA CYS A 95 14.37 4.90 0.49
C CYS A 95 14.93 6.20 -0.06
N VAL A 96 14.72 7.28 0.68
CA VAL A 96 15.40 8.55 0.44
C VAL A 96 16.64 8.59 1.33
N SER A 97 17.81 8.55 0.73
CA SER A 97 19.08 8.56 1.46
C SER A 97 19.45 9.95 1.95
N GLU A 98 19.15 10.97 1.16
CA GLU A 98 19.53 12.34 1.43
C GLU A 98 18.46 13.31 0.96
N SER A 99 18.24 14.38 1.72
CA SER A 99 17.43 15.53 1.32
C SER A 99 17.91 16.78 2.04
N ASP A 100 17.85 17.90 1.36
CA ASP A 100 18.13 19.23 1.93
C ASP A 100 16.89 19.94 2.47
N CYS A 101 15.75 19.26 2.52
CA CYS A 101 14.54 19.83 3.10
C CYS A 101 14.68 20.00 4.64
N PRO A 102 14.08 21.07 5.22
CA PRO A 102 14.36 21.44 6.63
C PRO A 102 13.95 20.35 7.64
N ASN A 103 12.91 19.59 7.39
CA ASN A 103 12.42 18.59 8.34
C ASN A 103 13.01 17.20 8.12
N GLN A 104 13.47 16.90 6.91
CA GLN A 104 13.99 15.58 6.51
C GLN A 104 13.04 14.40 6.80
N ASP A 105 11.74 14.65 6.80
CA ASP A 105 10.73 13.61 7.06
C ASP A 105 10.75 12.52 5.98
N CYS A 106 11.08 12.89 4.75
CA CYS A 106 11.25 11.94 3.65
C CYS A 106 12.40 10.96 3.89
N VAL A 107 13.52 11.40 4.48
CA VAL A 107 14.64 10.53 4.87
C VAL A 107 14.24 9.65 6.05
N ARG A 108 13.53 10.21 7.03
CA ARG A 108 13.07 9.48 8.21
C ARG A 108 11.93 8.49 7.93
N SER A 109 11.26 8.61 6.79
CA SER A 109 10.20 7.67 6.38
C SER A 109 10.71 6.24 6.24
N GLY A 110 12.03 6.07 6.04
CA GLY A 110 12.67 4.77 5.94
C GLY A 110 12.36 4.08 4.60
N VAL A 111 12.45 2.75 4.61
CA VAL A 111 12.27 1.93 3.41
C VAL A 111 10.79 1.70 3.12
N ILE A 112 10.42 1.89 1.86
CA ILE A 112 9.17 1.41 1.31
C ILE A 112 9.44 0.22 0.37
N SER A 113 8.67 -0.86 0.51
CA SER A 113 8.88 -2.13 -0.20
C SER A 113 7.60 -2.80 -0.67
N LYS A 114 6.44 -2.19 -0.39
CA LYS A 114 5.13 -2.76 -0.73
C LYS A 114 4.32 -1.82 -1.60
N SER A 115 3.52 -2.38 -2.49
CA SER A 115 2.56 -1.61 -3.28
C SER A 115 1.65 -0.76 -2.38
N GLY A 116 1.41 0.49 -2.76
CA GLY A 116 0.61 1.46 -2.00
C GLY A 116 1.37 2.23 -0.93
N GLN A 117 2.63 1.89 -0.65
CA GLN A 117 3.48 2.70 0.22
C GLN A 117 4.03 3.91 -0.55
N SER A 118 4.21 5.02 0.16
CA SER A 118 4.72 6.25 -0.43
C SER A 118 5.60 7.03 0.54
N ILE A 119 6.57 7.76 -0.02
CA ILE A 119 7.37 8.76 0.68
C ILE A 119 7.01 10.12 0.08
N VAL A 120 6.72 11.09 0.93
CA VAL A 120 6.33 12.43 0.48
C VAL A 120 7.27 13.48 1.10
N CYS A 121 7.84 14.30 0.25
CA CYS A 121 8.57 15.51 0.65
C CYS A 121 7.69 16.73 0.36
N LEU A 122 7.02 17.25 1.38
CA LEU A 122 6.10 18.38 1.25
C LEU A 122 6.79 19.68 0.78
N PRO A 123 7.96 20.07 1.34
CA PRO A 123 8.65 21.28 0.87
C PRO A 123 9.05 21.21 -0.60
N ALA A 124 9.52 20.05 -1.05
CA ALA A 124 9.88 19.81 -2.45
C ALA A 124 8.66 19.52 -3.35
N ARG A 125 7.49 19.24 -2.78
CA ARG A 125 6.29 18.77 -3.51
C ARG A 125 6.55 17.54 -4.37
N ILE A 126 7.38 16.65 -3.85
CA ILE A 126 7.75 15.39 -4.50
C ILE A 126 7.12 14.25 -3.71
N ALA A 127 6.43 13.35 -4.41
CA ALA A 127 5.91 12.12 -3.84
C ALA A 127 6.43 10.93 -4.65
N ILE A 128 6.86 9.89 -3.94
CA ILE A 128 7.33 8.63 -4.51
C ILE A 128 6.39 7.55 -4.02
N GLU A 129 5.70 6.88 -4.91
CA GLU A 129 4.74 5.83 -4.60
C GLU A 129 5.15 4.53 -5.26
N LEU A 130 5.10 3.43 -4.50
CA LEU A 130 5.26 2.09 -5.05
C LEU A 130 3.92 1.54 -5.53
N ARG A 131 3.86 1.17 -6.80
CA ARG A 131 2.71 0.52 -7.40
C ARG A 131 3.07 -0.90 -7.81
N GLY A 132 2.20 -1.87 -7.48
CA GLY A 132 2.36 -3.24 -7.95
C GLY A 132 2.03 -3.36 -9.44
N GLY A 133 2.73 -4.27 -10.14
CA GLY A 133 2.46 -4.55 -11.53
C GLY A 133 1.04 -5.08 -11.75
N SER A 134 0.44 -4.67 -12.88
CA SER A 134 -0.83 -5.11 -13.46
C SER A 134 -2.03 -5.23 -12.52
N GLY A 135 -2.45 -4.12 -11.96
CA GLY A 135 -3.67 -4.03 -11.14
C GLY A 135 -4.04 -2.59 -10.80
N GLY A 136 -3.35 -1.62 -11.36
CA GLY A 136 -3.71 -0.23 -11.24
C GLY A 136 -5.05 -0.01 -11.94
N VAL A 137 -6.13 0.06 -11.18
CA VAL A 137 -7.34 0.72 -11.63
C VAL A 137 -6.95 2.18 -11.77
N ASP A 138 -6.69 2.60 -13.00
CA ASP A 138 -6.65 4.02 -13.34
C ASP A 138 -8.06 4.58 -13.10
N VAL A 139 -8.32 4.99 -11.88
CA VAL A 139 -9.49 5.83 -11.60
C VAL A 139 -9.14 7.22 -12.10
N ILE A 140 -9.35 7.44 -13.39
CA ILE A 140 -9.41 8.78 -13.95
C ILE A 140 -10.70 9.41 -13.42
N LEU A 141 -10.58 10.16 -12.33
CA LEU A 141 -11.61 11.09 -11.93
C LEU A 141 -11.49 12.29 -12.87
N GLY A 142 -12.34 12.28 -13.89
CA GLY A 142 -12.54 13.42 -14.78
C GLY A 142 -13.26 14.57 -14.07
#